data_3d084c1c1d1523cbed0088260b9a4b4a
#
_entry.id   3d084c1c1d1523cbed0088260b9a4b4a
#
_cell.length_a   1.000
_cell.length_b   1.000
_cell.length_c   1.000
_cell.angle_alpha   90.00
_cell.angle_beta   90.00
_cell.angle_gamma   90.00
#
_symmetry.space_group_name_H-M   'P 1'
#
loop_
_entity.id
_entity.type
_entity.pdbx_description
1 polymer ?
#
loop_
_entity_poly.entity_id
_entity_poly.type
_entity_poly.pdbx_seq_one_letter_code
_entity_poly.pdbx_strand_id
1 'polypeptide(L)'
;MRYGGFMIDMDGTVYKGGDLIPGAVEFISALKSRGIPFVFLTNNSSATRSHYYGKLRRMGFDVGIENVLTSAMAAARFVIDERPGKRVYVLASEEVRDEMRSVGVDVVEDDPDIVLLTFDRTITYEKINKAYRYLCGGAEFIATHPDDLCPTEDSYDIDIGPFIRMFEQMCQTSAIVIGKPNASMLLMAASHMGVDPSATVMVGDRLYTDIEMAVRAGIGSILVLSGETSREQLEASGMHPTHVLGSVAEIPELLERAIISTCARHSDVCCYKPFMALKGAFPVRIPLSSTLYI
;
A
#
# COMPACT_ATOMS: atom_id res chain seq x y z
N MET A 1 3.89 -13.00 -19.62
CA MET A 1 4.26 -11.66 -19.11
C MET A 1 5.19 -11.86 -17.93
N ARG A 2 6.31 -11.17 -17.83
CA ARG A 2 7.27 -11.37 -16.73
C ARG A 2 7.14 -10.18 -15.78
N TYR A 3 6.64 -10.41 -14.57
CA TYR A 3 6.56 -9.38 -13.57
C TYR A 3 7.93 -9.17 -12.90
N GLY A 4 8.37 -7.91 -12.78
CA GLY A 4 9.63 -7.52 -12.15
C GLY A 4 9.54 -7.40 -10.63
N GLY A 5 8.32 -7.22 -10.05
CA GLY A 5 8.09 -7.11 -8.62
C GLY A 5 6.63 -7.30 -8.24
N PHE A 6 6.40 -7.75 -7.01
CA PHE A 6 5.07 -8.03 -6.47
C PHE A 6 4.73 -7.08 -5.33
N MET A 7 3.62 -6.39 -5.46
CA MET A 7 2.97 -5.64 -4.40
C MET A 7 1.82 -6.50 -3.89
N ILE A 8 1.79 -6.84 -2.62
CA ILE A 8 0.91 -7.87 -2.08
C ILE A 8 0.12 -7.28 -0.93
N ASP A 9 -1.20 -7.26 -1.06
CA ASP A 9 -2.07 -6.95 0.08
C ASP A 9 -1.98 -8.03 1.15
N MET A 10 -2.43 -7.73 2.36
CA MET A 10 -2.29 -8.67 3.47
C MET A 10 -3.61 -9.32 3.88
N ASP A 11 -4.55 -8.55 4.44
CA ASP A 11 -5.80 -9.10 4.97
C ASP A 11 -6.76 -9.45 3.84
N GLY A 12 -7.25 -10.70 3.80
CA GLY A 12 -8.04 -11.24 2.69
C GLY A 12 -7.17 -11.86 1.57
N THR A 13 -5.87 -11.54 1.52
CA THR A 13 -4.94 -11.95 0.47
C THR A 13 -3.97 -13.03 0.92
N VAL A 14 -3.22 -12.84 2.02
CA VAL A 14 -2.27 -13.82 2.54
C VAL A 14 -2.67 -14.37 3.92
N TYR A 15 -3.53 -13.68 4.62
CA TYR A 15 -4.21 -14.15 5.83
C TYR A 15 -5.61 -13.51 5.91
N LYS A 16 -6.50 -14.03 6.76
CA LYS A 16 -7.79 -13.43 7.10
C LYS A 16 -7.93 -13.42 8.61
N GLY A 17 -7.96 -12.22 9.20
CA GLY A 17 -7.90 -12.08 10.66
C GLY A 17 -6.65 -12.74 11.26
N GLY A 18 -6.83 -13.82 12.02
CA GLY A 18 -5.77 -14.63 12.61
C GLY A 18 -5.30 -15.80 11.77
N ASP A 19 -6.02 -16.17 10.71
CA ASP A 19 -5.84 -17.41 9.97
C ASP A 19 -5.03 -17.19 8.69
N LEU A 20 -4.02 -18.04 8.48
CA LEU A 20 -3.21 -18.06 7.25
C LEU A 20 -4.03 -18.58 6.07
N ILE A 21 -4.00 -17.89 4.94
CA ILE A 21 -4.57 -18.41 3.69
C ILE A 21 -3.64 -19.51 3.16
N PRO A 22 -4.18 -20.73 2.90
CA PRO A 22 -3.39 -21.84 2.39
C PRO A 22 -2.60 -21.47 1.13
N GLY A 23 -1.32 -21.88 1.07
CA GLY A 23 -0.43 -21.57 -0.06
C GLY A 23 0.26 -20.22 0.00
N ALA A 24 -0.07 -19.34 0.96
CA ALA A 24 0.53 -18.01 1.05
C ALA A 24 2.03 -18.04 1.39
N VAL A 25 2.47 -18.93 2.27
CA VAL A 25 3.89 -19.08 2.61
C VAL A 25 4.66 -19.65 1.42
N GLU A 26 4.10 -20.64 0.73
CA GLU A 26 4.66 -21.25 -0.49
C GLU A 26 4.79 -20.22 -1.62
N PHE A 27 3.80 -19.33 -1.78
CA PHE A 27 3.84 -18.23 -2.74
C PHE A 27 5.03 -17.31 -2.46
N ILE A 28 5.21 -16.83 -1.24
CA ILE A 28 6.34 -15.96 -0.86
C ILE A 28 7.67 -16.70 -1.04
N SER A 29 7.74 -17.96 -0.66
CA SER A 29 8.93 -18.80 -0.88
C SER A 29 9.26 -18.95 -2.36
N ALA A 30 8.23 -19.06 -3.22
CA ALA A 30 8.39 -19.12 -4.67
C ALA A 30 8.92 -17.79 -5.27
N LEU A 31 8.53 -16.63 -4.75
CA LEU A 31 9.11 -15.35 -5.15
C LEU A 31 10.58 -15.25 -4.74
N LYS A 32 10.89 -15.57 -3.49
CA LYS A 32 12.26 -15.55 -2.95
C LYS A 32 13.21 -16.46 -3.73
N SER A 33 12.81 -17.69 -3.98
CA SER A 33 13.63 -18.68 -4.72
C SER A 33 13.94 -18.24 -6.16
N ARG A 34 13.09 -17.39 -6.73
CA ARG A 34 13.26 -16.83 -8.08
C ARG A 34 13.95 -15.45 -8.07
N GLY A 35 14.29 -14.92 -6.92
CA GLY A 35 14.87 -13.58 -6.77
C GLY A 35 13.92 -12.46 -7.22
N ILE A 36 12.60 -12.68 -7.15
CA ILE A 36 11.60 -11.67 -7.51
C ILE A 36 11.33 -10.79 -6.29
N PRO A 37 11.60 -9.47 -6.37
CA PRO A 37 11.30 -8.53 -5.29
C PRO A 37 9.81 -8.48 -4.97
N PHE A 38 9.50 -8.34 -3.69
CA PHE A 38 8.11 -8.16 -3.25
C PHE A 38 8.02 -7.30 -1.98
N VAL A 39 6.86 -6.67 -1.80
CA VAL A 39 6.52 -5.92 -0.60
C VAL A 39 5.05 -6.12 -0.27
N PHE A 40 4.76 -6.31 1.01
CA PHE A 40 3.40 -6.32 1.53
C PHE A 40 2.91 -4.88 1.71
N LEU A 41 1.72 -4.58 1.20
CA LEU A 41 1.08 -3.28 1.30
C LEU A 41 -0.18 -3.37 2.14
N THR A 42 -0.34 -2.49 3.11
CA THR A 42 -1.60 -2.36 3.84
C THR A 42 -2.03 -0.90 3.98
N ASN A 43 -3.32 -0.64 3.79
CA ASN A 43 -3.92 0.63 4.13
C ASN A 43 -4.03 0.81 5.64
N ASN A 44 -4.10 -0.29 6.41
CA ASN A 44 -4.27 -0.21 7.85
C ASN A 44 -3.08 0.49 8.52
N SER A 45 -3.34 1.68 9.03
CA SER A 45 -2.37 2.55 9.72
C SER A 45 -2.53 2.56 11.25
N SER A 46 -3.33 1.63 11.80
CA SER A 46 -3.57 1.56 13.25
C SER A 46 -2.41 0.97 14.03
N ALA A 47 -1.45 0.32 13.34
CA ALA A 47 -0.31 -0.33 13.94
C ALA A 47 0.98 -0.06 13.14
N THR A 48 2.12 -0.29 13.78
CA THR A 48 3.46 -0.07 13.20
C THR A 48 3.85 -1.16 12.20
N ARG A 49 4.87 -0.89 11.37
CA ARG A 49 5.50 -1.93 10.53
C ARG A 49 6.00 -3.12 11.35
N SER A 50 6.58 -2.84 12.53
CA SER A 50 7.08 -3.88 13.43
C SER A 50 5.97 -4.82 13.89
N HIS A 51 4.75 -4.31 14.10
CA HIS A 51 3.60 -5.13 14.44
C HIS A 51 3.25 -6.10 13.30
N TYR A 52 3.11 -5.60 12.06
CA TYR A 52 2.79 -6.43 10.89
C TYR A 52 3.90 -7.39 10.53
N TYR A 53 5.15 -6.96 10.61
CA TYR A 53 6.31 -7.84 10.46
C TYR A 53 6.26 -9.00 11.48
N GLY A 54 6.01 -8.69 12.75
CA GLY A 54 5.89 -9.70 13.81
C GLY A 54 4.71 -10.64 13.56
N LYS A 55 3.57 -10.14 13.06
CA LYS A 55 2.41 -10.96 12.65
C LYS A 55 2.79 -11.95 11.53
N LEU A 56 3.38 -11.46 10.45
CA LEU A 56 3.82 -12.30 9.33
C LEU A 56 4.83 -13.37 9.76
N ARG A 57 5.81 -13.01 10.59
CA ARG A 57 6.80 -13.98 11.13
C ARG A 57 6.14 -15.08 11.95
N ARG A 58 5.16 -14.75 12.81
CA ARG A 58 4.40 -15.76 13.59
C ARG A 58 3.57 -16.68 12.72
N MET A 59 3.10 -16.20 11.56
CA MET A 59 2.38 -16.99 10.57
C MET A 59 3.30 -17.86 9.68
N GLY A 60 4.62 -17.79 9.88
CA GLY A 60 5.59 -18.64 9.16
C GLY A 60 6.21 -18.00 7.92
N PHE A 61 5.94 -16.74 7.62
CA PHE A 61 6.58 -16.05 6.50
C PHE A 61 8.06 -15.76 6.82
N ASP A 62 8.96 -16.16 5.92
CA ASP A 62 10.38 -15.81 5.98
C ASP A 62 10.61 -14.47 5.28
N VAL A 63 10.39 -13.37 6.00
CA VAL A 63 10.46 -11.98 5.51
C VAL A 63 11.20 -11.09 6.49
N GLY A 64 11.70 -9.95 6.01
CA GLY A 64 12.25 -8.87 6.82
C GLY A 64 11.23 -7.73 7.00
N ILE A 65 11.55 -6.79 7.88
CA ILE A 65 10.70 -5.61 8.12
C ILE A 65 10.63 -4.72 6.88
N GLU A 66 11.66 -4.74 6.03
CA GLU A 66 11.71 -4.06 4.73
C GLU A 66 10.67 -4.56 3.74
N ASN A 67 10.16 -5.77 3.92
CA ASN A 67 9.07 -6.30 3.09
C ASN A 67 7.68 -5.78 3.50
N VAL A 68 7.57 -4.85 4.45
CA VAL A 68 6.29 -4.31 4.91
C VAL A 68 6.23 -2.81 4.68
N LEU A 69 5.21 -2.34 3.98
CA LEU A 69 4.89 -0.93 3.80
C LEU A 69 3.43 -0.67 4.22
N THR A 70 3.25 0.07 5.31
CA THR A 70 1.94 0.55 5.76
C THR A 70 1.62 1.90 5.13
N SER A 71 0.34 2.26 5.02
CA SER A 71 -0.06 3.60 4.56
C SER A 71 0.46 4.70 5.50
N ALA A 72 0.65 4.42 6.80
CA ALA A 72 1.28 5.34 7.74
C ALA A 72 2.73 5.65 7.33
N MET A 73 3.52 4.62 6.98
CA MET A 73 4.90 4.82 6.54
C MET A 73 5.01 5.43 5.15
N ALA A 74 4.07 5.12 4.27
CA ALA A 74 3.96 5.79 2.97
C ALA A 74 3.67 7.30 3.17
N ALA A 75 2.76 7.66 4.07
CA ALA A 75 2.47 9.06 4.40
C ALA A 75 3.68 9.75 5.07
N ALA A 76 4.38 9.08 5.99
CA ALA A 76 5.60 9.61 6.59
C ALA A 76 6.67 9.91 5.50
N ARG A 77 6.87 9.00 4.56
CA ARG A 77 7.80 9.18 3.46
C ARG A 77 7.39 10.33 2.54
N PHE A 78 6.09 10.43 2.21
CA PHE A 78 5.55 11.56 1.45
C PHE A 78 5.85 12.90 2.13
N VAL A 79 5.62 13.00 3.43
CA VAL A 79 5.93 14.23 4.19
C VAL A 79 7.42 14.57 4.11
N ILE A 80 8.30 13.60 4.34
CA ILE A 80 9.76 13.82 4.32
C ILE A 80 10.23 14.30 2.94
N ASP A 81 9.76 13.67 1.87
CA ASP A 81 10.25 13.92 0.52
C ASP A 81 9.59 15.15 -0.14
N GLU A 82 8.27 15.32 0.05
CA GLU A 82 7.48 16.33 -0.66
C GLU A 82 7.16 17.58 0.21
N ARG A 83 7.35 17.48 1.51
CA ARG A 83 7.07 18.55 2.49
C ARG A 83 8.24 18.75 3.48
N PRO A 84 9.49 18.87 2.99
CA PRO A 84 10.66 18.93 3.86
C PRO A 84 10.57 20.09 4.86
N GLY A 85 10.91 19.80 6.13
CA GLY A 85 10.92 20.77 7.21
C GLY A 85 9.55 21.20 7.75
N LYS A 86 8.46 20.54 7.31
CA LYS A 86 7.13 20.81 7.82
C LYS A 86 6.86 20.07 9.13
N ARG A 87 6.21 20.76 10.07
CA ARG A 87 5.79 20.25 11.38
C ARG A 87 4.44 19.57 11.26
N VAL A 88 4.28 18.39 11.85
CA VAL A 88 3.12 17.53 11.63
C VAL A 88 2.41 17.20 12.92
N TYR A 89 1.13 17.57 13.04
CA TYR A 89 0.24 17.02 14.03
C TYR A 89 -0.33 15.69 13.53
N VAL A 90 -0.01 14.59 14.20
CA VAL A 90 -0.40 13.25 13.77
C VAL A 90 -1.52 12.72 14.66
N LEU A 91 -2.71 12.47 14.09
CA LEU A 91 -3.77 11.70 14.74
C LEU A 91 -3.46 10.22 14.60
N ALA A 92 -2.78 9.66 15.58
CA ALA A 92 -2.37 8.26 15.63
C ALA A 92 -2.26 7.78 17.08
N SER A 93 -2.10 6.46 17.28
CA SER A 93 -1.59 5.92 18.53
C SER A 93 -0.15 6.38 18.77
N GLU A 94 0.31 6.36 20.02
CA GLU A 94 1.67 6.82 20.32
C GLU A 94 2.74 5.96 19.66
N GLU A 95 2.50 4.65 19.52
CA GLU A 95 3.43 3.74 18.85
C GLU A 95 3.64 4.11 17.37
N VAL A 96 2.57 4.50 16.66
CA VAL A 96 2.65 4.94 15.26
C VAL A 96 3.32 6.32 15.16
N ARG A 97 3.04 7.22 16.10
CA ARG A 97 3.72 8.53 16.20
C ARG A 97 5.22 8.37 16.41
N ASP A 98 5.62 7.45 17.31
CA ASP A 98 7.03 7.16 17.59
C ASP A 98 7.72 6.52 16.37
N GLU A 99 7.04 5.63 15.65
CA GLU A 99 7.57 5.10 14.38
C GLU A 99 7.79 6.23 13.36
N MET A 100 6.86 7.18 13.21
CA MET A 100 7.00 8.32 12.32
C MET A 100 8.15 9.25 12.73
N ARG A 101 8.30 9.53 14.04
CA ARG A 101 9.45 10.28 14.57
C ARG A 101 10.77 9.59 14.24
N SER A 102 10.83 8.27 14.39
CA SER A 102 12.04 7.48 14.19
C SER A 102 12.56 7.52 12.74
N VAL A 103 11.68 7.79 11.77
CA VAL A 103 12.05 7.92 10.35
C VAL A 103 12.25 9.37 9.91
N GLY A 104 12.09 10.35 10.81
CA GLY A 104 12.43 11.76 10.58
C GLY A 104 11.25 12.70 10.33
N VAL A 105 10.01 12.28 10.62
CA VAL A 105 8.87 13.22 10.62
C VAL A 105 8.93 14.09 11.88
N ASP A 106 8.84 15.40 11.70
CA ASP A 106 8.79 16.37 12.81
C ASP A 106 7.37 16.39 13.42
N VAL A 107 7.11 15.43 14.32
CA VAL A 107 5.82 15.26 14.98
C VAL A 107 5.70 16.21 16.15
N VAL A 108 4.77 17.15 16.06
CA VAL A 108 4.52 18.20 17.06
C VAL A 108 3.12 18.11 17.67
N GLU A 109 2.97 18.71 18.86
CA GLU A 109 1.67 18.87 19.49
C GLU A 109 1.01 20.20 19.14
N ASP A 110 1.79 21.26 18.92
CA ASP A 110 1.29 22.60 18.75
C ASP A 110 1.86 23.26 17.49
N ASP A 111 1.06 24.15 16.88
CA ASP A 111 1.40 24.97 15.72
C ASP A 111 1.98 24.15 14.54
N PRO A 112 1.24 23.12 14.06
CA PRO A 112 1.66 22.32 12.93
C PRO A 112 1.41 23.01 11.60
N ASP A 113 2.20 22.67 10.59
CA ASP A 113 1.94 23.00 9.18
C ASP A 113 0.99 21.99 8.53
N ILE A 114 0.98 20.74 9.04
CA ILE A 114 0.24 19.61 8.49
C ILE A 114 -0.54 18.91 9.59
N VAL A 115 -1.76 18.49 9.29
CA VAL A 115 -2.53 17.50 10.06
C VAL A 115 -2.51 16.20 9.26
N LEU A 116 -1.92 15.14 9.85
CA LEU A 116 -1.88 13.81 9.28
C LEU A 116 -2.85 12.89 10.03
N LEU A 117 -3.91 12.47 9.34
CA LEU A 117 -4.91 11.54 9.85
C LEU A 117 -4.52 10.10 9.56
N THR A 118 -4.45 9.28 10.59
CA THR A 118 -4.26 7.82 10.53
C THR A 118 -5.43 7.10 11.18
N PHE A 119 -5.49 5.78 11.05
CA PHE A 119 -6.46 4.95 11.78
C PHE A 119 -6.06 4.87 13.27
N ASP A 120 -6.49 5.86 14.05
CA ASP A 120 -6.20 5.95 15.48
C ASP A 120 -7.31 5.30 16.32
N ARG A 121 -7.09 4.05 16.75
CA ARG A 121 -8.03 3.34 17.65
C ARG A 121 -8.03 3.90 19.08
N THR A 122 -7.15 4.86 19.38
CA THR A 122 -7.10 5.60 20.65
C THR A 122 -7.62 7.04 20.51
N ILE A 123 -8.39 7.31 19.44
CA ILE A 123 -8.91 8.64 19.13
C ILE A 123 -9.80 9.17 20.26
N THR A 124 -9.64 10.44 20.60
CA THR A 124 -10.44 11.14 21.62
C THR A 124 -11.04 12.40 21.01
N TYR A 125 -12.10 12.92 21.65
CA TYR A 125 -12.69 14.19 21.26
C TYR A 125 -11.65 15.32 21.25
N GLU A 126 -10.73 15.33 22.22
CA GLU A 126 -9.65 16.32 22.30
C GLU A 126 -8.74 16.27 21.08
N LYS A 127 -8.29 15.07 20.66
CA LYS A 127 -7.47 14.88 19.46
C LYS A 127 -8.20 15.39 18.21
N ILE A 128 -9.48 15.01 18.04
CA ILE A 128 -10.31 15.45 16.91
C ILE A 128 -10.45 16.97 16.90
N ASN A 129 -10.79 17.59 18.04
CA ASN A 129 -11.02 19.01 18.14
C ASN A 129 -9.73 19.82 17.93
N LYS A 130 -8.59 19.28 18.34
CA LYS A 130 -7.26 19.87 18.10
C LYS A 130 -6.94 19.87 16.60
N ALA A 131 -7.12 18.73 15.91
CA ALA A 131 -6.97 18.62 14.45
C ALA A 131 -7.89 19.58 13.70
N TYR A 132 -9.16 19.64 14.08
CA TYR A 132 -10.14 20.59 13.51
C TYR A 132 -9.65 22.04 13.58
N ARG A 133 -9.14 22.47 14.74
CA ARG A 133 -8.64 23.85 14.89
C ARG A 133 -7.44 24.13 14.00
N TYR A 134 -6.52 23.19 13.83
CA TYR A 134 -5.37 23.34 12.95
C TYR A 134 -5.78 23.40 11.47
N LEU A 135 -6.69 22.54 11.05
CA LEU A 135 -7.21 22.56 9.68
C LEU A 135 -7.95 23.85 9.35
N CYS A 136 -8.81 24.34 10.27
CA CYS A 136 -9.45 25.65 10.13
C CYS A 136 -8.45 26.81 10.17
N GLY A 137 -7.29 26.61 10.80
CA GLY A 137 -6.17 27.56 10.82
C GLY A 137 -5.30 27.52 9.55
N GLY A 138 -5.60 26.66 8.59
CA GLY A 138 -4.91 26.57 7.30
C GLY A 138 -3.80 25.52 7.23
N ALA A 139 -3.68 24.62 8.21
CA ALA A 139 -2.77 23.47 8.09
C ALA A 139 -3.18 22.56 6.92
N GLU A 140 -2.20 22.02 6.18
CA GLU A 140 -2.45 21.07 5.09
C GLU A 140 -3.04 19.77 5.64
N PHE A 141 -4.04 19.21 4.95
CA PHE A 141 -4.69 17.98 5.37
C PHE A 141 -4.17 16.79 4.58
N ILE A 142 -3.54 15.83 5.28
CA ILE A 142 -3.08 14.56 4.70
C ILE A 142 -3.77 13.41 5.43
N ALA A 143 -4.18 12.38 4.68
CA ALA A 143 -4.78 11.16 5.23
C ALA A 143 -4.04 9.94 4.70
N THR A 144 -3.87 8.92 5.55
CA THR A 144 -3.14 7.71 5.19
C THR A 144 -3.86 6.86 4.16
N HIS A 145 -5.20 6.78 4.17
CA HIS A 145 -6.02 5.98 3.24
C HIS A 145 -7.49 6.45 3.29
N PRO A 146 -8.35 6.03 2.36
CA PRO A 146 -9.73 6.53 2.29
C PRO A 146 -10.77 5.56 2.86
N ASP A 147 -10.37 4.42 3.44
CA ASP A 147 -11.28 3.31 3.77
C ASP A 147 -12.32 3.75 4.82
N ASP A 148 -13.58 3.40 4.60
CA ASP A 148 -14.68 3.71 5.51
C ASP A 148 -14.76 2.74 6.68
N LEU A 149 -14.40 1.49 6.42
CA LEU A 149 -14.55 0.37 7.35
C LEU A 149 -13.28 -0.49 7.34
N CYS A 150 -12.90 -0.95 8.52
CA CYS A 150 -11.84 -1.93 8.72
C CYS A 150 -12.48 -3.27 9.12
N PRO A 151 -12.28 -4.38 8.39
CA PRO A 151 -12.78 -5.70 8.78
C PRO A 151 -12.19 -6.14 10.13
N THR A 152 -13.03 -6.76 10.94
CA THR A 152 -12.69 -7.48 12.17
C THR A 152 -13.12 -8.94 12.08
N GLU A 153 -12.84 -9.77 13.08
CA GLU A 153 -13.25 -11.19 13.05
C GLU A 153 -14.77 -11.36 12.88
N ASP A 154 -15.56 -10.55 13.60
CA ASP A 154 -17.01 -10.71 13.66
C ASP A 154 -17.80 -9.58 13.01
N SER A 155 -17.15 -8.46 12.61
CA SER A 155 -17.84 -7.25 12.16
C SER A 155 -16.91 -6.31 11.41
N TYR A 156 -17.20 -5.01 11.48
CA TYR A 156 -16.39 -3.92 10.94
C TYR A 156 -16.21 -2.83 12.00
N ASP A 157 -14.98 -2.31 12.11
CA ASP A 157 -14.71 -1.06 12.84
C ASP A 157 -14.84 0.12 11.87
N ILE A 158 -15.23 1.29 12.41
CA ILE A 158 -15.18 2.55 11.66
C ILE A 158 -13.72 2.89 11.38
N ASP A 159 -13.37 3.11 10.12
CA ASP A 159 -12.05 3.54 9.69
C ASP A 159 -12.01 5.06 9.45
N ILE A 160 -11.00 5.59 8.77
CA ILE A 160 -10.78 7.05 8.70
C ILE A 160 -11.57 7.78 7.62
N GLY A 161 -12.17 7.08 6.66
CA GLY A 161 -12.97 7.70 5.60
C GLY A 161 -14.07 8.64 6.12
N PRO A 162 -14.89 8.27 7.12
CA PRO A 162 -15.85 9.16 7.75
C PRO A 162 -15.21 10.39 8.39
N PHE A 163 -14.03 10.27 9.00
CA PHE A 163 -13.30 11.40 9.59
C PHE A 163 -12.73 12.34 8.53
N ILE A 164 -12.27 11.81 7.39
CA ILE A 164 -11.86 12.63 6.25
C ILE A 164 -13.01 13.52 5.83
N ARG A 165 -14.18 12.93 5.53
CA ARG A 165 -15.37 13.70 5.09
C ARG A 165 -15.84 14.72 6.12
N MET A 166 -15.77 14.36 7.41
CA MET A 166 -16.10 15.29 8.51
C MET A 166 -15.19 16.51 8.47
N PHE A 167 -13.86 16.32 8.40
CA PHE A 167 -12.92 17.44 8.40
C PHE A 167 -13.00 18.25 7.10
N GLU A 168 -13.14 17.61 5.95
CA GLU A 168 -13.31 18.30 4.66
C GLU A 168 -14.53 19.22 4.67
N GLN A 169 -15.67 18.71 5.15
CA GLN A 169 -16.91 19.47 5.23
C GLN A 169 -16.81 20.64 6.22
N MET A 170 -16.23 20.40 7.41
CA MET A 170 -16.18 21.41 8.48
C MET A 170 -15.15 22.50 8.23
N CYS A 171 -14.00 22.16 7.63
CA CYS A 171 -12.88 23.09 7.42
C CYS A 171 -12.77 23.58 5.97
N GLN A 172 -13.67 23.13 5.06
CA GLN A 172 -13.65 23.48 3.63
C GLN A 172 -12.27 23.23 3.00
N THR A 173 -11.67 22.12 3.33
CA THR A 173 -10.37 21.65 2.82
C THR A 173 -10.53 20.31 2.10
N SER A 174 -9.49 19.84 1.45
CA SER A 174 -9.48 18.49 0.85
C SER A 174 -8.26 17.72 1.33
N ALA A 175 -8.44 16.45 1.65
CA ALA A 175 -7.36 15.59 2.08
C ALA A 175 -6.49 15.14 0.89
N ILE A 176 -5.16 15.18 1.07
CA ILE A 176 -4.24 14.42 0.22
C ILE A 176 -4.19 13.00 0.78
N VAL A 177 -4.79 12.05 0.06
CA VAL A 177 -4.81 10.65 0.45
C VAL A 177 -3.62 9.92 -0.17
N ILE A 178 -2.86 9.16 0.64
CA ILE A 178 -1.59 8.53 0.22
C ILE A 178 -1.75 7.05 -0.15
N GLY A 179 -2.49 6.29 0.65
CA GLY A 179 -2.67 4.84 0.50
C GLY A 179 -3.47 4.42 -0.73
N LYS A 180 -3.66 3.11 -0.88
CA LYS A 180 -4.48 2.54 -1.95
C LYS A 180 -5.89 3.17 -1.97
N PRO A 181 -6.47 3.51 -3.12
CA PRO A 181 -6.03 3.20 -4.49
C PRO A 181 -5.12 4.26 -5.14
N ASN A 182 -4.46 5.15 -4.37
CA ASN A 182 -3.61 6.18 -4.94
C ASN A 182 -2.26 5.63 -5.44
N ALA A 183 -1.78 6.20 -6.55
CA ALA A 183 -0.53 5.81 -7.17
C ALA A 183 0.70 6.11 -6.29
N SER A 184 0.61 7.04 -5.34
CA SER A 184 1.72 7.40 -4.45
C SER A 184 2.28 6.19 -3.71
N MET A 185 1.41 5.36 -3.12
CA MET A 185 1.84 4.15 -2.41
C MET A 185 2.49 3.13 -3.34
N LEU A 186 1.97 2.99 -4.57
CA LEU A 186 2.53 2.12 -5.59
C LEU A 186 3.93 2.57 -6.00
N LEU A 187 4.12 3.86 -6.28
CA LEU A 187 5.41 4.42 -6.69
C LEU A 187 6.46 4.26 -5.58
N MET A 188 6.08 4.48 -4.31
CA MET A 188 6.95 4.23 -3.17
C MET A 188 7.32 2.77 -3.04
N ALA A 189 6.37 1.84 -3.22
CA ALA A 189 6.61 0.41 -3.18
C ALA A 189 7.57 -0.04 -4.30
N ALA A 190 7.37 0.43 -5.54
CA ALA A 190 8.25 0.14 -6.67
C ALA A 190 9.68 0.69 -6.44
N SER A 191 9.79 1.93 -5.97
CA SER A 191 11.08 2.54 -5.60
C SER A 191 11.79 1.76 -4.49
N HIS A 192 11.04 1.34 -3.47
CA HIS A 192 11.57 0.53 -2.36
C HIS A 192 12.11 -0.82 -2.84
N MET A 193 11.43 -1.47 -3.77
CA MET A 193 11.87 -2.72 -4.39
C MET A 193 12.99 -2.53 -5.42
N GLY A 194 13.28 -1.30 -5.86
CA GLY A 194 14.24 -1.01 -6.92
C GLY A 194 13.79 -1.50 -8.30
N VAL A 195 12.48 -1.51 -8.58
CA VAL A 195 11.89 -1.98 -9.84
C VAL A 195 11.17 -0.87 -10.57
N ASP A 196 11.07 -1.00 -11.90
CA ASP A 196 10.22 -0.12 -12.69
C ASP A 196 8.76 -0.33 -12.30
N PRO A 197 7.99 0.73 -11.94
CA PRO A 197 6.58 0.61 -11.62
C PRO A 197 5.77 -0.17 -12.67
N SER A 198 6.02 0.06 -13.96
CA SER A 198 5.31 -0.61 -15.07
C SER A 198 5.57 -2.13 -15.13
N ALA A 199 6.63 -2.61 -14.50
CA ALA A 199 6.96 -4.03 -14.42
C ALA A 199 6.38 -4.71 -13.17
N THR A 200 5.65 -3.98 -12.34
CA THR A 200 5.08 -4.53 -11.10
C THR A 200 3.69 -5.14 -11.32
N VAL A 201 3.26 -5.93 -10.36
CA VAL A 201 1.90 -6.45 -10.28
C VAL A 201 1.35 -6.27 -8.87
N MET A 202 0.09 -5.83 -8.78
CA MET A 202 -0.65 -5.79 -7.52
C MET A 202 -1.44 -7.07 -7.31
N VAL A 203 -1.26 -7.71 -6.18
CA VAL A 203 -2.03 -8.87 -5.72
C VAL A 203 -2.90 -8.44 -4.56
N GLY A 204 -4.21 -8.57 -4.68
CA GLY A 204 -5.14 -8.16 -3.63
C GLY A 204 -6.52 -8.77 -3.81
N ASP A 205 -7.37 -8.60 -2.80
CA ASP A 205 -8.72 -9.15 -2.76
C ASP A 205 -9.81 -8.08 -2.92
N ARG A 206 -9.44 -6.77 -2.92
CA ARG A 206 -10.40 -5.68 -2.99
C ARG A 206 -10.38 -4.95 -4.32
N LEU A 207 -11.55 -4.80 -4.94
CA LEU A 207 -11.70 -4.09 -6.20
C LEU A 207 -11.38 -2.60 -6.06
N TYR A 208 -11.91 -1.94 -5.05
CA TYR A 208 -11.88 -0.47 -4.88
C TYR A 208 -10.57 0.07 -4.30
N THR A 209 -9.66 -0.78 -3.85
CA THR A 209 -8.31 -0.40 -3.40
C THR A 209 -7.22 -1.00 -4.27
N ASP A 210 -7.07 -2.33 -4.25
CA ASP A 210 -5.95 -3.04 -4.87
C ASP A 210 -6.04 -3.02 -6.39
N ILE A 211 -7.18 -3.48 -6.91
CA ILE A 211 -7.40 -3.57 -8.36
C ILE A 211 -7.53 -2.19 -8.97
N GLU A 212 -8.25 -1.30 -8.31
CA GLU A 212 -8.38 0.10 -8.74
C GLU A 212 -7.02 0.80 -8.81
N MET A 213 -6.13 0.61 -7.81
CA MET A 213 -4.78 1.15 -7.84
C MET A 213 -4.00 0.64 -9.06
N ALA A 214 -4.06 -0.66 -9.34
CA ALA A 214 -3.38 -1.24 -10.49
C ALA A 214 -3.93 -0.72 -11.81
N VAL A 215 -5.25 -0.61 -11.94
CA VAL A 215 -5.93 -0.07 -13.14
C VAL A 215 -5.54 1.38 -13.37
N ARG A 216 -5.62 2.24 -12.35
CA ARG A 216 -5.23 3.66 -12.45
C ARG A 216 -3.77 3.84 -12.84
N ALA A 217 -2.90 2.96 -12.36
CA ALA A 217 -1.47 3.01 -12.66
C ALA A 217 -1.08 2.29 -13.98
N GLY A 218 -2.01 1.59 -14.62
CA GLY A 218 -1.73 0.82 -15.85
C GLY A 218 -0.78 -0.35 -15.66
N ILE A 219 -0.74 -0.94 -14.44
CA ILE A 219 0.09 -2.12 -14.13
C ILE A 219 -0.73 -3.41 -14.11
N GLY A 220 -0.03 -4.55 -14.02
CA GLY A 220 -0.69 -5.85 -13.84
C GLY A 220 -1.44 -5.94 -12.51
N SER A 221 -2.54 -6.70 -12.50
CA SER A 221 -3.33 -6.96 -11.30
C SER A 221 -3.73 -8.43 -11.20
N ILE A 222 -3.67 -8.99 -10.00
CA ILE A 222 -4.12 -10.33 -9.66
C ILE A 222 -5.16 -10.18 -8.55
N LEU A 223 -6.43 -10.39 -8.90
CA LEU A 223 -7.49 -10.46 -7.91
C LEU A 223 -7.53 -11.87 -7.34
N VAL A 224 -7.52 -11.99 -6.01
CA VAL A 224 -7.77 -13.25 -5.30
C VAL A 224 -9.14 -13.22 -4.66
N LEU A 225 -9.89 -14.32 -4.77
CA LEU A 225 -11.26 -14.44 -4.25
C LEU A 225 -11.29 -15.05 -2.84
N SER A 226 -10.15 -15.04 -2.14
CA SER A 226 -10.03 -15.55 -0.75
C SER A 226 -10.50 -14.55 0.31
N GLY A 227 -10.68 -13.28 -0.06
CA GLY A 227 -10.99 -12.20 0.86
C GLY A 227 -12.39 -11.61 0.71
N GLU A 228 -12.46 -10.31 0.41
CA GLU A 228 -13.70 -9.54 0.40
C GLU A 228 -14.50 -9.69 -0.89
N THR A 229 -13.83 -9.70 -2.05
CA THR A 229 -14.51 -9.71 -3.35
C THR A 229 -15.01 -11.09 -3.73
N SER A 230 -16.31 -11.22 -3.98
CA SER A 230 -16.90 -12.40 -4.61
C SER A 230 -16.83 -12.32 -6.14
N ARG A 231 -17.10 -13.47 -6.82
CA ARG A 231 -17.15 -13.49 -8.29
C ARG A 231 -18.30 -12.65 -8.83
N GLU A 232 -19.43 -12.64 -8.15
CA GLU A 232 -20.61 -11.84 -8.51
C GLU A 232 -20.33 -10.34 -8.39
N GLN A 233 -19.61 -9.93 -7.36
CA GLN A 233 -19.18 -8.54 -7.19
C GLN A 233 -18.19 -8.11 -8.28
N LEU A 234 -17.26 -8.97 -8.66
CA LEU A 234 -16.37 -8.71 -9.79
C LEU A 234 -17.15 -8.50 -11.09
N GLU A 235 -18.06 -9.41 -11.41
CA GLU A 235 -18.89 -9.33 -12.63
C GLU A 235 -19.74 -8.06 -12.64
N ALA A 236 -20.31 -7.68 -11.50
CA ALA A 236 -21.12 -6.47 -11.37
C ALA A 236 -20.29 -5.17 -11.46
N SER A 237 -19.00 -5.22 -11.11
CA SER A 237 -18.12 -4.02 -11.07
C SER A 237 -17.71 -3.51 -12.45
N GLY A 238 -17.71 -4.37 -13.47
CA GLY A 238 -17.15 -4.06 -14.78
C GLY A 238 -15.61 -3.92 -14.81
N MET A 239 -14.93 -4.22 -13.71
CA MET A 239 -13.46 -4.23 -13.67
C MET A 239 -12.89 -5.49 -14.31
N HIS A 240 -11.71 -5.36 -14.93
CA HIS A 240 -11.03 -6.46 -15.62
C HIS A 240 -9.61 -6.64 -15.09
N PRO A 241 -9.42 -7.34 -13.95
CA PRO A 241 -8.09 -7.68 -13.47
C PRO A 241 -7.31 -8.50 -14.51
N THR A 242 -5.98 -8.38 -14.53
CA THR A 242 -5.13 -9.18 -15.45
C THR A 242 -5.29 -10.67 -15.19
N HIS A 243 -5.42 -11.07 -13.93
CA HIS A 243 -5.73 -12.44 -13.51
C HIS A 243 -6.76 -12.43 -12.39
N VAL A 244 -7.59 -13.47 -12.36
CA VAL A 244 -8.54 -13.76 -11.26
C VAL A 244 -8.26 -15.18 -10.79
N LEU A 245 -7.88 -15.33 -9.53
CA LEU A 245 -7.52 -16.60 -8.90
C LEU A 245 -8.40 -16.86 -7.68
N GLY A 246 -8.55 -18.11 -7.30
CA GLY A 246 -9.25 -18.47 -6.07
C GLY A 246 -8.49 -18.01 -4.82
N SER A 247 -7.16 -18.15 -4.85
CA SER A 247 -6.26 -17.66 -3.79
C SER A 247 -4.84 -17.47 -4.30
N VAL A 248 -3.95 -16.96 -3.46
CA VAL A 248 -2.51 -16.83 -3.74
C VAL A 248 -1.81 -18.18 -3.97
N ALA A 249 -2.40 -19.29 -3.56
CA ALA A 249 -1.87 -20.64 -3.79
C ALA A 249 -1.66 -20.97 -5.27
N GLU A 250 -2.39 -20.32 -6.16
CA GLU A 250 -2.31 -20.55 -7.62
C GLU A 250 -1.19 -19.73 -8.31
N ILE A 251 -0.62 -18.73 -7.61
CA ILE A 251 0.39 -17.82 -8.21
C ILE A 251 1.69 -18.56 -8.58
N PRO A 252 2.23 -19.51 -7.78
CA PRO A 252 3.42 -20.28 -8.17
C PRO A 252 3.29 -20.96 -9.53
N GLU A 253 2.13 -21.56 -9.83
CA GLU A 253 1.86 -22.17 -11.13
C GLU A 253 1.77 -21.13 -12.26
N LEU A 254 1.15 -19.97 -11.99
CA LEU A 254 1.11 -18.86 -12.94
C LEU A 254 2.52 -18.39 -13.32
N LEU A 255 3.45 -18.32 -12.34
CA LEU A 255 4.85 -17.96 -12.57
C LEU A 255 5.57 -18.99 -13.44
N GLU A 256 5.30 -20.28 -13.29
CA GLU A 256 5.89 -21.35 -14.10
C GLU A 256 5.42 -21.29 -15.56
N ARG A 257 4.13 -21.10 -15.79
CA ARG A 257 3.56 -20.95 -17.15
C ARG A 257 4.16 -19.76 -17.89
N ALA A 258 4.44 -18.66 -17.19
CA ALA A 258 5.09 -17.48 -17.77
C ALA A 258 6.52 -17.75 -18.25
N ILE A 259 7.28 -18.59 -17.55
CA ILE A 259 8.64 -19.02 -17.93
C ILE A 259 8.61 -19.92 -19.17
N ILE A 260 7.71 -20.90 -19.20
CA ILE A 260 7.59 -21.86 -20.30
C ILE A 260 7.21 -21.14 -21.61
N SER A 261 6.32 -20.15 -21.57
CA SER A 261 5.93 -19.38 -22.74
C SER A 261 7.06 -18.50 -23.32
N THR A 262 8.05 -18.15 -22.50
CA THR A 262 9.23 -17.37 -22.91
C THR A 262 10.31 -18.30 -23.50
N CYS A 263 10.51 -19.50 -22.98
CA CYS A 263 11.40 -20.50 -23.56
C CYS A 263 10.92 -21.00 -24.93
N ALA A 264 9.62 -21.16 -25.12
CA ALA A 264 9.06 -21.62 -26.39
C ALA A 264 9.17 -20.58 -27.53
N ARG A 265 9.42 -19.32 -27.22
CA ARG A 265 9.61 -18.23 -28.22
C ARG A 265 11.07 -17.89 -28.50
N HIS A 266 12.03 -18.47 -27.78
CA HIS A 266 13.46 -18.24 -27.95
C HIS A 266 14.21 -19.57 -28.04
N SER A 267 13.97 -20.31 -29.12
CA SER A 267 14.77 -21.49 -29.46
C SER A 267 16.13 -21.15 -30.10
N ASP A 268 16.59 -19.91 -30.02
CA ASP A 268 17.94 -19.55 -30.46
C ASP A 268 18.58 -18.58 -29.46
N VAL A 269 19.76 -19.03 -28.98
CA VAL A 269 20.80 -18.27 -28.25
C VAL A 269 20.60 -18.09 -26.74
N CYS A 270 21.07 -19.10 -26.03
CA CYS A 270 21.44 -18.99 -24.61
C CYS A 270 22.88 -18.44 -24.51
N CYS A 271 23.05 -17.17 -24.10
CA CYS A 271 24.32 -16.67 -23.58
C CYS A 271 24.06 -15.69 -22.43
N TYR A 272 24.22 -16.20 -21.23
CA TYR A 272 24.21 -15.41 -19.98
C TYR A 272 25.50 -14.59 -19.89
N LYS A 273 25.39 -13.26 -19.82
CA LYS A 273 26.46 -12.38 -19.31
C LYS A 273 25.90 -11.61 -18.11
N PRO A 274 26.63 -11.57 -16.99
CA PRO A 274 26.20 -10.80 -15.82
C PRO A 274 26.39 -9.31 -16.07
N PHE A 275 25.38 -8.52 -15.75
CA PHE A 275 25.43 -7.05 -15.87
C PHE A 275 26.01 -6.45 -14.60
N MET A 276 27.12 -5.75 -14.75
CA MET A 276 27.77 -4.96 -13.70
C MET A 276 26.94 -3.72 -13.35
N ALA A 277 26.96 -3.39 -12.06
CA ALA A 277 26.32 -2.24 -11.46
C ALA A 277 26.76 -0.91 -12.08
N LEU A 278 25.82 -0.08 -12.47
CA LEU A 278 26.00 1.34 -12.68
C LEU A 278 25.24 2.12 -11.61
N LYS A 279 26.01 2.77 -10.73
CA LYS A 279 25.52 3.82 -9.84
C LYS A 279 25.28 5.08 -10.68
N GLY A 280 24.05 5.59 -10.66
CA GLY A 280 23.74 6.89 -11.26
C GLY A 280 22.39 7.38 -10.75
N ALA A 281 22.43 8.42 -9.91
CA ALA A 281 21.28 9.14 -9.45
C ALA A 281 20.64 9.93 -10.61
N PHE A 282 19.35 9.78 -10.85
CA PHE A 282 18.57 10.66 -11.70
C PHE A 282 17.47 11.35 -10.88
N PRO A 283 17.33 12.68 -10.97
CA PRO A 283 16.22 13.39 -10.37
C PRO A 283 14.99 13.26 -11.28
N VAL A 284 13.94 12.60 -10.79
CA VAL A 284 12.64 12.55 -11.46
C VAL A 284 11.89 13.84 -11.12
N ARG A 285 11.79 14.77 -12.06
CA ARG A 285 10.82 15.87 -12.02
C ARG A 285 9.49 15.37 -12.57
N ILE A 286 8.46 15.36 -11.74
CA ILE A 286 7.07 15.09 -12.13
C ILE A 286 6.46 16.40 -12.63
N PRO A 287 5.92 16.49 -13.85
CA PRO A 287 5.15 17.68 -14.27
C PRO A 287 3.78 17.66 -13.61
N LEU A 288 3.49 18.70 -12.84
CA LEU A 288 2.14 19.03 -12.38
C LEU A 288 1.33 19.49 -13.60
N SER A 289 0.44 18.66 -14.11
CA SER A 289 -0.61 19.12 -15.01
C SER A 289 -1.85 19.48 -14.18
N SER A 290 -2.01 20.78 -13.98
CA SER A 290 -3.28 21.38 -13.55
C SER A 290 -4.28 21.27 -14.69
N THR A 291 -5.35 20.51 -14.50
CA THR A 291 -6.56 20.67 -15.29
C THR A 291 -7.74 20.72 -14.32
N LEU A 292 -8.22 21.94 -14.12
CA LEU A 292 -9.54 22.22 -13.55
C LEU A 292 -10.62 21.59 -14.46
N TYR A 293 -11.57 20.90 -13.85
CA TYR A 293 -12.93 20.81 -14.37
C TYR A 293 -13.92 21.27 -13.30
N ILE A 294 -14.74 22.20 -13.77
CA ILE A 294 -15.89 22.88 -13.14
C ILE A 294 -16.94 21.86 -12.72
#